data_24d11cb6338b621f88302cc3d0d79a94
#
_entry.id   24d11cb6338b621f88302cc3d0d79a94
#
_cell.length_a   1.000
_cell.length_b   1.000
_cell.length_c   1.000
_cell.angle_alpha   90.00
_cell.angle_beta   90.00
_cell.angle_gamma   90.00
#
_symmetry.space_group_name_H-M   'P 1'
#
loop_
_entity.id
_entity.type
_entity.pdbx_description
1 polymer ?
#
loop_
_entity_poly.entity_id
_entity_poly.type
_entity_poly.pdbx_seq_one_letter_code
_entity_poly.pdbx_strand_id
1 'polypeptide(L)'
;MATINTNNTNNEGMYAKIKTTKGDILIQLEYEKTPLTVANFIGLAEGKIKNNKKAIGEPYYNGLKFHRVIADFMIQGGCPDGNGMGGPGYQFPDEIHPDLKHSGPGILSMANAGPGTNGSQFFITHKETPWLDGKHTVFGSVVEGQDVVNAIAQDDLINEVIIEKNGEKANNFDAAKIFTSELEKLKKEAEIKAENAK
;
A
#
# COMPACT_ATOMS: atom_id res chain seq x y z
N MET A 1 -4.70 38.73 24.99
CA MET A 1 -5.44 37.51 24.66
C MET A 1 -5.12 37.13 23.23
N ALA A 2 -4.24 36.20 23.03
CA ALA A 2 -3.84 35.73 21.69
C ALA A 2 -4.85 34.67 21.24
N THR A 3 -5.58 34.98 20.20
CA THR A 3 -6.53 34.05 19.55
C THR A 3 -5.69 32.99 18.84
N ILE A 4 -5.73 31.77 19.33
CA ILE A 4 -5.15 30.62 18.63
C ILE A 4 -6.05 30.34 17.43
N ASN A 5 -5.59 30.72 16.26
CA ASN A 5 -6.24 30.37 14.99
C ASN A 5 -5.94 28.89 14.73
N THR A 6 -6.82 28.01 15.16
CA THR A 6 -6.83 26.63 14.72
C THR A 6 -7.37 26.58 13.30
N ASN A 7 -6.53 26.87 12.33
CA ASN A 7 -6.80 26.50 10.95
C ASN A 7 -6.70 24.97 10.86
N ASN A 8 -7.82 24.34 11.17
CA ASN A 8 -8.07 22.95 10.87
C ASN A 8 -8.23 22.86 9.34
N THR A 9 -7.13 22.73 8.63
CA THR A 9 -7.17 22.29 7.24
C THR A 9 -7.69 20.87 7.30
N ASN A 10 -8.97 20.69 6.97
CA ASN A 10 -9.54 19.37 6.72
C ASN A 10 -8.74 18.76 5.56
N ASN A 11 -7.69 18.04 5.87
CA ASN A 11 -7.00 17.18 4.92
C ASN A 11 -7.93 16.01 4.61
N GLU A 12 -8.89 16.26 3.72
CA GLU A 12 -9.72 15.18 3.19
C GLU A 12 -8.80 14.17 2.50
N GLY A 13 -9.06 12.89 2.73
CA GLY A 13 -8.26 11.83 2.15
C GLY A 13 -8.15 10.60 3.03
N MET A 14 -7.32 9.71 2.59
CA MET A 14 -7.06 8.42 3.23
C MET A 14 -5.58 8.28 3.51
N TYR A 15 -5.25 7.91 4.74
CA TYR A 15 -3.88 7.85 5.21
C TYR A 15 -3.59 6.52 5.90
N ALA A 16 -2.37 6.04 5.74
CA ALA A 16 -1.82 4.94 6.52
C ALA A 16 -0.69 5.46 7.40
N LYS A 17 -0.80 5.26 8.70
CA LYS A 17 0.29 5.49 9.64
C LYS A 17 0.96 4.15 9.93
N ILE A 18 2.19 4.00 9.44
CA ILE A 18 3.01 2.83 9.72
C ILE A 18 3.89 3.14 10.92
N LYS A 19 3.61 2.51 12.05
CA LYS A 19 4.46 2.61 13.25
C LYS A 19 5.58 1.60 13.15
N THR A 20 6.81 2.07 13.21
CA THR A 20 8.00 1.23 13.07
C THR A 20 8.90 1.33 14.28
N THR A 21 9.90 0.46 14.35
CA THR A 21 10.96 0.53 15.38
C THR A 21 11.82 1.80 15.32
N LYS A 22 11.76 2.55 14.21
CA LYS A 22 12.48 3.83 14.03
C LYS A 22 11.59 5.07 14.15
N GLY A 23 10.28 4.89 14.27
CA GLY A 23 9.29 5.97 14.34
C GLY A 23 8.13 5.75 13.40
N ASP A 24 7.31 6.78 13.23
CA ASP A 24 6.09 6.73 12.45
C ASP A 24 6.31 7.27 11.03
N ILE A 25 5.66 6.63 10.06
CA ILE A 25 5.60 7.05 8.66
C ILE A 25 4.14 7.28 8.33
N LEU A 26 3.78 8.50 7.94
CA LEU A 26 2.43 8.84 7.50
C LEU A 26 2.39 8.92 5.98
N ILE A 27 1.50 8.14 5.37
CA ILE A 27 1.38 7.97 3.92
C ILE A 27 -0.03 8.36 3.49
N GLN A 28 -0.15 9.22 2.48
CA GLN A 28 -1.40 9.47 1.80
C GLN A 28 -1.63 8.37 0.77
N LEU A 29 -2.82 7.75 0.80
CA LEU A 29 -3.21 6.66 -0.10
C LEU A 29 -4.04 7.16 -1.27
N GLU A 30 -3.74 6.67 -2.46
CA GLU A 30 -4.39 7.05 -3.74
C GLU A 30 -5.65 6.21 -4.03
N TYR A 31 -6.59 6.24 -3.09
CA TYR A 31 -7.78 5.39 -3.14
C TYR A 31 -8.74 5.68 -4.31
N GLU A 32 -8.67 6.86 -4.91
CA GLU A 32 -9.47 7.20 -6.09
C GLU A 32 -8.81 6.73 -7.40
N LYS A 33 -7.48 6.76 -7.48
CA LYS A 33 -6.72 6.39 -8.68
C LYS A 33 -6.35 4.91 -8.72
N THR A 34 -6.12 4.30 -7.56
CA THR A 34 -5.76 2.88 -7.43
C THR A 34 -6.60 2.18 -6.36
N PRO A 35 -7.94 2.13 -6.57
CA PRO A 35 -8.87 1.62 -5.55
C PRO A 35 -8.65 0.15 -5.19
N LEU A 36 -8.32 -0.72 -6.14
CA LEU A 36 -8.06 -2.14 -5.89
C LEU A 36 -6.83 -2.33 -4.99
N THR A 37 -5.74 -1.68 -5.31
CA THR A 37 -4.47 -1.78 -4.58
C THR A 37 -4.59 -1.19 -3.17
N VAL A 38 -5.23 -0.03 -3.05
CA VAL A 38 -5.50 0.59 -1.75
C VAL A 38 -6.46 -0.26 -0.92
N ALA A 39 -7.52 -0.82 -1.53
CA ALA A 39 -8.45 -1.70 -0.85
C ALA A 39 -7.76 -2.96 -0.32
N ASN A 40 -6.85 -3.55 -1.09
CA ASN A 40 -6.04 -4.69 -0.64
C ASN A 40 -5.18 -4.33 0.57
N PHE A 41 -4.44 -3.24 0.48
CA PHE A 41 -3.56 -2.79 1.56
C PHE A 41 -4.34 -2.50 2.85
N ILE A 42 -5.41 -1.72 2.77
CA ILE A 42 -6.26 -1.39 3.92
C ILE A 42 -6.95 -2.64 4.48
N GLY A 43 -7.50 -3.46 3.60
CA GLY A 43 -8.21 -4.67 4.00
C GLY A 43 -7.30 -5.66 4.73
N LEU A 44 -6.04 -5.81 4.32
CA LEU A 44 -5.04 -6.58 5.03
C LEU A 44 -4.64 -5.90 6.34
N ALA A 45 -4.34 -4.61 6.33
CA ALA A 45 -3.95 -3.87 7.52
C ALA A 45 -5.00 -3.94 8.65
N GLU A 46 -6.29 -3.90 8.29
CA GLU A 46 -7.41 -3.95 9.23
C GLU A 46 -7.96 -5.37 9.48
N GLY A 47 -7.39 -6.39 8.82
CA GLY A 47 -7.85 -7.77 8.97
C GLY A 47 -9.22 -8.06 8.34
N LYS A 48 -9.63 -7.31 7.32
CA LYS A 48 -10.93 -7.40 6.67
C LYS A 48 -10.97 -8.25 5.40
N ILE A 49 -9.81 -8.62 4.87
CA ILE A 49 -9.67 -9.47 3.68
C ILE A 49 -9.17 -10.86 4.08
N LYS A 50 -9.88 -11.87 3.60
CA LYS A 50 -9.48 -13.27 3.80
C LYS A 50 -8.13 -13.53 3.14
N ASN A 51 -7.23 -14.14 3.89
CA ASN A 51 -5.91 -14.53 3.46
C ASN A 51 -5.49 -15.86 4.13
N ASN A 52 -4.35 -16.41 3.74
CA ASN A 52 -3.89 -17.71 4.27
C ASN A 52 -2.90 -17.60 5.44
N LYS A 53 -2.66 -16.40 5.99
CA LYS A 53 -1.67 -16.17 7.04
C LYS A 53 -2.26 -15.69 8.36
N LYS A 54 -3.35 -14.95 8.30
CA LYS A 54 -4.02 -14.36 9.46
C LYS A 54 -5.52 -14.65 9.39
N ALA A 55 -6.16 -14.83 10.53
CA ALA A 55 -7.60 -14.93 10.60
C ALA A 55 -8.26 -13.58 10.31
N ILE A 56 -9.53 -13.60 9.90
CA ILE A 56 -10.33 -12.38 9.80
C ILE A 56 -10.39 -11.70 11.18
N GLY A 57 -10.15 -10.40 11.21
CA GLY A 57 -10.05 -9.58 12.41
C GLY A 57 -8.62 -9.38 12.92
N GLU A 58 -7.65 -10.13 12.40
CA GLU A 58 -6.24 -9.97 12.75
C GLU A 58 -5.51 -9.06 11.76
N PRO A 59 -4.87 -7.96 12.22
CA PRO A 59 -4.07 -7.10 11.37
C PRO A 59 -2.91 -7.85 10.73
N TYR A 60 -2.83 -7.82 9.41
CA TYR A 60 -1.87 -8.63 8.65
C TYR A 60 -0.42 -8.16 8.81
N TYR A 61 -0.20 -6.85 8.80
CA TYR A 61 1.15 -6.27 8.77
C TYR A 61 1.82 -6.14 10.14
N ASN A 62 1.06 -6.25 11.23
CA ASN A 62 1.62 -6.09 12.57
C ASN A 62 2.66 -7.17 12.87
N GLY A 63 3.85 -6.74 13.27
CA GLY A 63 4.97 -7.63 13.59
C GLY A 63 5.80 -8.09 12.39
N LEU A 64 5.44 -7.71 11.16
CA LEU A 64 6.24 -8.00 9.97
C LEU A 64 7.45 -7.06 9.89
N LYS A 65 8.49 -7.51 9.21
CA LYS A 65 9.74 -6.76 9.09
C LYS A 65 9.94 -6.17 7.70
N PHE A 66 10.76 -5.14 7.64
CA PHE A 66 11.36 -4.69 6.38
C PHE A 66 12.50 -5.64 6.03
N HIS A 67 12.17 -6.72 5.32
CA HIS A 67 13.09 -7.83 5.04
C HIS A 67 14.12 -7.53 3.95
N ARG A 68 13.92 -6.43 3.18
CA ARG A 68 14.86 -5.99 2.14
C ARG A 68 15.00 -4.48 2.18
N VAL A 69 16.15 -4.02 2.60
CA VAL A 69 16.50 -2.59 2.68
C VAL A 69 17.76 -2.35 1.87
N ILE A 70 17.64 -1.53 0.83
CA ILE A 70 18.77 -1.15 -0.02
C ILE A 70 18.97 0.35 0.10
N ALA A 71 20.10 0.75 0.65
CA ALA A 71 20.46 2.16 0.84
C ALA A 71 20.39 2.92 -0.49
N ASP A 72 19.89 4.16 -0.43
CA ASP A 72 19.73 5.03 -1.58
C ASP A 72 18.86 4.42 -2.71
N PHE A 73 17.92 3.55 -2.33
CA PHE A 73 16.98 2.93 -3.25
C PHE A 73 15.57 2.82 -2.62
N MET A 74 15.34 1.85 -1.73
CA MET A 74 14.02 1.63 -1.13
C MET A 74 14.08 0.77 0.13
N ILE A 75 12.99 0.77 0.90
CA ILE A 75 12.70 -0.19 1.95
C ILE A 75 11.50 -1.05 1.53
N GLN A 76 11.61 -2.36 1.67
CA GLN A 76 10.56 -3.32 1.28
C GLN A 76 10.13 -4.16 2.48
N GLY A 77 8.82 -4.28 2.67
CA GLY A 77 8.21 -5.06 3.73
C GLY A 77 6.89 -5.69 3.30
N GLY A 78 6.16 -6.21 4.27
CA GLY A 78 4.84 -6.82 4.03
C GLY A 78 4.88 -8.30 3.63
N CYS A 79 6.06 -8.94 3.69
CA CYS A 79 6.16 -10.39 3.51
C CYS A 79 5.87 -11.11 4.83
N PRO A 80 4.83 -11.96 4.91
CA PRO A 80 4.48 -12.64 6.16
C PRO A 80 5.53 -13.65 6.63
N ASP A 81 6.32 -14.19 5.71
CA ASP A 81 7.40 -15.14 5.99
C ASP A 81 8.76 -14.45 6.19
N GLY A 82 8.84 -13.14 5.98
CA GLY A 82 10.04 -12.32 6.21
C GLY A 82 11.23 -12.64 5.30
N ASN A 83 11.02 -13.35 4.20
CA ASN A 83 12.06 -13.80 3.27
C ASN A 83 11.85 -13.32 1.83
N GLY A 84 10.80 -12.53 1.57
CA GLY A 84 10.44 -12.03 0.24
C GLY A 84 9.62 -13.01 -0.61
N MET A 85 9.38 -14.23 -0.16
CA MET A 85 8.69 -15.29 -0.91
C MET A 85 7.23 -15.46 -0.49
N GLY A 86 6.85 -14.94 0.69
CA GLY A 86 5.52 -15.07 1.25
C GLY A 86 4.53 -14.01 0.74
N GLY A 87 3.26 -14.35 0.84
CA GLY A 87 2.15 -13.46 0.48
C GLY A 87 0.84 -13.90 1.11
N PRO A 88 -0.27 -13.25 0.74
CA PRO A 88 -1.58 -13.49 1.37
C PRO A 88 -2.31 -14.74 0.85
N GLY A 89 -1.73 -15.47 -0.11
CA GLY A 89 -2.34 -16.64 -0.74
C GLY A 89 -3.16 -16.34 -1.98
N TYR A 90 -3.12 -15.10 -2.46
CA TYR A 90 -3.72 -14.67 -3.72
C TYR A 90 -2.80 -13.66 -4.41
N GLN A 91 -3.06 -13.41 -5.68
CA GLN A 91 -2.43 -12.38 -6.47
C GLN A 91 -3.50 -11.54 -7.16
N PHE A 92 -3.20 -10.28 -7.44
CA PHE A 92 -4.10 -9.39 -8.18
C PHE A 92 -3.34 -8.56 -9.22
N PRO A 93 -4.06 -8.07 -10.27
CA PRO A 93 -3.46 -7.35 -11.38
C PRO A 93 -2.82 -6.02 -10.98
N ASP A 94 -1.91 -5.53 -11.81
CA ASP A 94 -1.37 -4.19 -11.72
C ASP A 94 -2.45 -3.14 -12.00
N GLU A 95 -2.33 -2.01 -11.34
CA GLU A 95 -3.25 -0.87 -11.45
C GLU A 95 -2.44 0.38 -11.74
N ILE A 96 -1.84 0.42 -12.94
CA ILE A 96 -0.96 1.51 -13.37
C ILE A 96 -1.79 2.73 -13.74
N HIS A 97 -1.51 3.85 -13.07
CA HIS A 97 -2.17 5.13 -13.36
C HIS A 97 -1.16 6.12 -13.95
N PRO A 98 -1.50 6.84 -15.03
CA PRO A 98 -0.54 7.72 -15.73
C PRO A 98 -0.01 8.87 -14.88
N ASP A 99 -0.78 9.34 -13.91
CA ASP A 99 -0.37 10.42 -13.00
C ASP A 99 0.51 9.95 -11.84
N LEU A 100 0.61 8.65 -11.60
CA LEU A 100 1.34 8.07 -10.48
C LEU A 100 2.65 7.47 -10.95
N LYS A 101 3.75 8.10 -10.55
CA LYS A 101 5.12 7.76 -10.93
C LYS A 101 6.02 7.62 -9.72
N HIS A 102 7.11 6.90 -9.89
CA HIS A 102 8.19 6.81 -8.91
C HIS A 102 9.11 8.04 -9.00
N SER A 103 8.54 9.21 -8.73
CA SER A 103 9.09 10.53 -9.09
C SER A 103 10.01 11.15 -8.04
N GLY A 104 10.20 10.49 -6.91
CA GLY A 104 11.01 11.04 -5.82
C GLY A 104 11.08 10.12 -4.61
N PRO A 105 11.58 10.63 -3.48
CA PRO A 105 11.55 9.90 -2.21
C PRO A 105 10.11 9.74 -1.69
N GLY A 106 9.86 8.68 -0.94
CA GLY A 106 8.60 8.47 -0.23
C GLY A 106 7.44 7.95 -1.09
N ILE A 107 7.70 7.36 -2.24
CA ILE A 107 6.68 6.74 -3.06
C ILE A 107 6.39 5.32 -2.55
N LEU A 108 5.12 5.08 -2.21
CA LEU A 108 4.62 3.76 -1.83
C LEU A 108 4.14 3.01 -3.07
N SER A 109 4.73 1.85 -3.30
CA SER A 109 4.50 1.04 -4.50
C SER A 109 4.46 -0.45 -4.18
N MET A 110 3.79 -1.25 -5.02
CA MET A 110 3.69 -2.69 -4.83
C MET A 110 4.95 -3.41 -5.33
N ALA A 111 5.53 -4.24 -4.47
CA ALA A 111 6.49 -5.24 -4.90
C ALA A 111 5.76 -6.37 -5.66
N ASN A 112 6.40 -6.91 -6.68
CA ASN A 112 5.87 -8.03 -7.46
C ASN A 112 7.00 -8.90 -8.05
N ALA A 113 6.62 -10.05 -8.59
CA ALA A 113 7.50 -10.99 -9.29
C ALA A 113 7.22 -11.02 -10.80
N GLY A 114 6.74 -9.92 -11.35
CA GLY A 114 6.31 -9.76 -12.73
C GLY A 114 4.88 -9.24 -12.85
N PRO A 115 4.36 -9.04 -14.06
CA PRO A 115 3.01 -8.50 -14.27
C PRO A 115 1.92 -9.30 -13.54
N GLY A 116 1.03 -8.59 -12.83
CA GLY A 116 -0.15 -9.19 -12.21
C GLY A 116 0.13 -10.10 -11.00
N THR A 117 1.27 -9.97 -10.37
CA THR A 117 1.66 -10.81 -9.21
C THR A 117 1.66 -10.05 -7.88
N ASN A 118 0.81 -9.04 -7.75
CA ASN A 118 0.69 -8.27 -6.52
C ASN A 118 0.04 -9.10 -5.41
N GLY A 119 0.55 -8.96 -4.20
CA GLY A 119 0.03 -9.62 -3.01
C GLY A 119 0.02 -8.67 -1.81
N SER A 120 0.91 -8.88 -0.85
CA SER A 120 0.99 -8.05 0.35
C SER A 120 2.26 -7.21 0.46
N GLN A 121 3.30 -7.55 -0.31
CA GLN A 121 4.58 -6.86 -0.21
C GLN A 121 4.54 -5.49 -0.90
N PHE A 122 5.13 -4.51 -0.27
CA PHE A 122 5.24 -3.13 -0.74
C PHE A 122 6.64 -2.58 -0.49
N PHE A 123 6.97 -1.49 -1.15
CA PHE A 123 8.19 -0.74 -0.89
C PHE A 123 7.93 0.76 -0.83
N ILE A 124 8.82 1.47 -0.15
CA ILE A 124 8.83 2.93 -0.06
C ILE A 124 10.20 3.42 -0.53
N THR A 125 10.22 4.35 -1.45
CA THR A 125 11.45 4.82 -2.10
C THR A 125 12.25 5.79 -1.24
N HIS A 126 13.59 5.76 -1.40
CA HIS A 126 14.51 6.79 -0.87
C HIS A 126 14.69 7.95 -1.85
N LYS A 127 14.51 7.70 -3.15
CA LYS A 127 14.69 8.66 -4.24
C LYS A 127 13.81 8.31 -5.43
N GLU A 128 13.89 9.08 -6.51
CA GLU A 128 13.24 8.73 -7.77
C GLU A 128 13.77 7.40 -8.33
N THR A 129 12.85 6.60 -8.82
CA THR A 129 13.16 5.28 -9.43
C THR A 129 12.35 5.10 -10.72
N PRO A 130 12.61 5.93 -11.76
CA PRO A 130 11.75 5.99 -12.95
C PRO A 130 11.73 4.70 -13.78
N TRP A 131 12.73 3.84 -13.65
CA TRP A 131 12.76 2.52 -14.31
C TRP A 131 11.68 1.56 -13.78
N LEU A 132 11.04 1.86 -12.65
CA LEU A 132 9.95 1.08 -12.08
C LEU A 132 8.56 1.52 -12.58
N ASP A 133 8.48 2.67 -13.25
CA ASP A 133 7.23 3.18 -13.80
C ASP A 133 6.66 2.21 -14.84
N GLY A 134 5.33 1.99 -14.76
CA GLY A 134 4.63 1.04 -15.61
C GLY A 134 4.79 -0.44 -15.25
N LYS A 135 5.64 -0.77 -14.28
CA LYS A 135 5.93 -2.15 -13.83
C LYS A 135 5.43 -2.43 -12.41
N HIS A 136 5.35 -1.41 -11.58
CA HIS A 136 4.89 -1.48 -10.20
C HIS A 136 3.80 -0.45 -9.96
N THR A 137 2.74 -0.85 -9.25
CA THR A 137 1.61 0.02 -8.94
C THR A 137 1.97 0.98 -7.82
N VAL A 138 2.10 2.26 -8.15
CA VAL A 138 2.19 3.34 -7.17
C VAL A 138 0.80 3.57 -6.57
N PHE A 139 0.68 3.56 -5.25
CA PHE A 139 -0.62 3.74 -4.58
C PHE A 139 -0.60 4.67 -3.36
N GLY A 140 0.50 5.35 -3.12
CA GLY A 140 0.60 6.34 -2.05
C GLY A 140 1.92 7.10 -2.07
N SER A 141 1.99 8.10 -1.18
CA SER A 141 3.19 8.91 -0.98
C SER A 141 3.31 9.36 0.47
N VAL A 142 4.55 9.36 0.97
CA VAL A 142 4.86 9.81 2.33
C VAL A 142 4.59 11.30 2.45
N VAL A 143 3.79 11.68 3.45
CA VAL A 143 3.51 13.09 3.80
C VAL A 143 4.26 13.53 5.04
N GLU A 144 4.57 12.59 5.95
CA GLU A 144 5.41 12.81 7.13
C GLU A 144 6.25 11.55 7.41
N GLY A 145 7.48 11.72 7.85
CA GLY A 145 8.34 10.61 8.27
C GLY A 145 9.29 10.09 7.19
N GLN A 146 9.64 10.89 6.18
CA GLN A 146 10.68 10.50 5.22
C GLN A 146 12.03 10.24 5.89
N ASP A 147 12.36 10.97 6.95
CA ASP A 147 13.54 10.73 7.79
C ASP A 147 13.50 9.35 8.46
N VAL A 148 12.32 8.89 8.86
CA VAL A 148 12.11 7.53 9.36
C VAL A 148 12.32 6.48 8.26
N VAL A 149 11.75 6.70 7.07
CA VAL A 149 12.00 5.82 5.90
C VAL A 149 13.50 5.66 5.65
N ASN A 150 14.23 6.78 5.69
CA ASN A 150 15.67 6.80 5.47
C ASN A 150 16.47 6.13 6.61
N ALA A 151 15.90 6.06 7.82
CA ALA A 151 16.52 5.45 8.99
C ALA A 151 16.23 3.94 9.14
N ILE A 152 15.22 3.41 8.45
CA ILE A 152 14.88 1.98 8.50
C ILE A 152 16.09 1.17 8.04
N ALA A 153 16.43 0.18 8.85
CA ALA A 153 17.47 -0.80 8.56
C ALA A 153 16.87 -2.18 8.28
N GLN A 154 17.69 -3.07 7.71
CA GLN A 154 17.32 -4.47 7.48
C GLN A 154 16.73 -5.09 8.74
N ASP A 155 15.56 -5.71 8.58
CA ASP A 155 14.81 -6.40 9.62
C ASP A 155 14.19 -5.52 10.73
N ASP A 156 14.17 -4.19 10.58
CA ASP A 156 13.34 -3.32 11.42
C ASP A 156 11.86 -3.72 11.27
N LEU A 157 11.09 -3.54 12.36
CA LEU A 157 9.72 -4.05 12.45
C LEU A 157 8.67 -2.99 12.10
N ILE A 158 7.59 -3.47 11.48
CA ILE A 158 6.29 -2.81 11.44
C ILE A 158 5.57 -3.21 12.73
N ASN A 159 5.41 -2.29 13.66
CA ASN A 159 4.70 -2.56 14.92
C ASN A 159 3.19 -2.57 14.68
N GLU A 160 2.69 -1.61 13.91
CA GLU A 160 1.27 -1.44 13.65
C GLU A 160 1.06 -0.61 12.38
N VAL A 161 -0.03 -0.87 11.66
CA VAL A 161 -0.53 -0.01 10.58
C VAL A 161 -1.91 0.48 10.96
N ILE A 162 -2.08 1.81 11.06
CA ILE A 162 -3.35 2.47 11.38
C ILE A 162 -3.85 3.18 10.14
N ILE A 163 -5.12 2.95 9.79
CA ILE A 163 -5.77 3.63 8.66
C ILE A 163 -6.61 4.78 9.18
N GLU A 164 -6.38 5.97 8.64
CA GLU A 164 -7.11 7.19 8.95
C GLU A 164 -7.90 7.63 7.72
N LYS A 165 -9.21 7.84 7.89
CA LYS A 165 -10.13 8.25 6.83
C LYS A 165 -10.75 9.60 7.18
N ASN A 166 -10.50 10.62 6.36
CA ASN A 166 -10.99 11.97 6.54
C ASN A 166 -11.85 12.40 5.35
N GLY A 167 -13.05 12.84 5.61
CA GLY A 167 -14.01 13.26 4.59
C GLY A 167 -14.96 12.13 4.14
N GLU A 168 -16.04 12.53 3.48
CA GLU A 168 -17.15 11.62 3.14
C GLU A 168 -16.70 10.48 2.21
N LYS A 169 -15.97 10.79 1.15
CA LYS A 169 -15.49 9.79 0.18
C LYS A 169 -14.59 8.73 0.84
N ALA A 170 -13.64 9.18 1.66
CA ALA A 170 -12.75 8.27 2.37
C ALA A 170 -13.50 7.41 3.39
N ASN A 171 -14.44 7.99 4.12
CA ASN A 171 -15.25 7.25 5.09
C ASN A 171 -16.17 6.21 4.44
N ASN A 172 -16.64 6.47 3.22
CA ASN A 172 -17.49 5.53 2.47
C ASN A 172 -16.70 4.43 1.76
N PHE A 173 -15.37 4.49 1.78
CA PHE A 173 -14.53 3.48 1.16
C PHE A 173 -14.53 2.18 1.98
N ASP A 174 -15.23 1.17 1.49
CA ASP A 174 -15.27 -0.18 2.08
C ASP A 174 -14.23 -1.06 1.38
N ALA A 175 -13.09 -1.28 2.03
CA ALA A 175 -11.96 -1.98 1.44
C ALA A 175 -12.29 -3.41 1.01
N ALA A 176 -12.98 -4.18 1.86
CA ALA A 176 -13.31 -5.58 1.54
C ALA A 176 -14.28 -5.68 0.36
N LYS A 177 -15.30 -4.83 0.32
CA LYS A 177 -16.28 -4.78 -0.75
C LYS A 177 -15.65 -4.33 -2.07
N ILE A 178 -14.84 -3.28 -2.05
CA ILE A 178 -14.16 -2.74 -3.22
C ILE A 178 -13.18 -3.77 -3.78
N PHE A 179 -12.37 -4.39 -2.92
CA PHE A 179 -11.43 -5.44 -3.35
C PHE A 179 -12.14 -6.59 -4.08
N THR A 180 -13.24 -7.09 -3.53
CA THR A 180 -14.01 -8.17 -4.13
C THR A 180 -14.62 -7.76 -5.47
N SER A 181 -15.29 -6.59 -5.52
CA SER A 181 -15.98 -6.13 -6.73
C SER A 181 -15.02 -5.78 -7.87
N GLU A 182 -13.88 -5.15 -7.57
CA GLU A 182 -12.88 -4.83 -8.60
C GLU A 182 -12.20 -6.08 -9.14
N LEU A 183 -11.90 -7.08 -8.30
CA LEU A 183 -11.37 -8.36 -8.77
C LEU A 183 -12.35 -9.11 -9.67
N GLU A 184 -13.63 -9.15 -9.33
CA GLU A 184 -14.66 -9.78 -10.14
C GLU A 184 -14.81 -9.11 -11.50
N LYS A 185 -14.79 -7.78 -11.52
CA LYS A 185 -14.82 -6.98 -12.75
C LYS A 185 -13.65 -7.32 -13.67
N LEU A 186 -12.42 -7.32 -13.14
CA LEU A 186 -11.23 -7.63 -13.91
C LEU A 186 -11.20 -9.06 -14.43
N LYS A 187 -11.69 -10.02 -13.65
CA LYS A 187 -11.84 -11.42 -14.11
C LYS A 187 -12.79 -11.53 -15.30
N LYS A 188 -13.96 -10.89 -15.23
CA LYS A 188 -14.94 -10.87 -16.32
C LYS A 188 -14.37 -10.22 -17.58
N GLU A 189 -13.66 -9.10 -17.44
CA GLU A 189 -13.01 -8.43 -18.57
C GLU A 189 -11.94 -9.32 -19.24
N ALA A 190 -11.18 -10.05 -18.45
CA ALA A 190 -10.17 -11.00 -18.95
C ALA A 190 -10.81 -12.18 -19.69
N GLU A 191 -11.91 -12.72 -19.16
CA GLU A 191 -12.69 -13.81 -19.80
C GLU A 191 -13.25 -13.36 -21.16
N ILE A 192 -13.87 -12.18 -21.23
CA ILE A 192 -14.40 -11.60 -22.47
C ILE A 192 -13.28 -11.40 -23.51
N LYS A 193 -12.13 -10.89 -23.09
CA LYS A 193 -10.98 -10.73 -24.00
C LYS A 193 -10.48 -12.07 -24.54
N ALA A 194 -10.43 -13.10 -23.69
CA ALA A 194 -10.00 -14.44 -24.08
C ALA A 194 -10.99 -15.11 -25.05
N GLU A 195 -12.29 -14.88 -24.90
CA GLU A 195 -13.32 -15.38 -25.81
C GLU A 195 -13.29 -14.69 -27.17
N ASN A 196 -13.04 -13.37 -27.19
CA ASN A 196 -12.96 -12.57 -28.42
C ASN A 196 -11.65 -12.81 -29.22
N ALA A 197 -10.66 -13.47 -28.62
CA ALA A 197 -9.37 -13.79 -29.26
C ALA A 197 -9.34 -15.19 -29.93
N LYS A 198 -10.44 -15.96 -29.82
CA LYS A 198 -10.63 -17.27 -30.46
C LYS A 198 -11.34 -17.16 -31.81
#